data_249c31ad8a13cff54aa10d1b996979f7
#
_entry.id   249c31ad8a13cff54aa10d1b996979f7
#
_cell.length_a   1.000
_cell.length_b   1.000
_cell.length_c   1.000
_cell.angle_alpha   90.00
_cell.angle_beta   90.00
_cell.angle_gamma   90.00
#
_symmetry.space_group_name_H-M   'P 1'
#
loop_
_entity.id
_entity.type
_entity.pdbx_description
1 polymer ?
#
loop_
_entity_poly.entity_id
_entity_poly.type
_entity_poly.pdbx_seq_one_letter_code
_entity_poly.pdbx_strand_id
1 'polypeptide(L)'
;MRTPLPVGTHLTLSAIGTQQQITVQIQELIGTGASCLVYTAVCRDGEQNKFYLRLKEFCPENLHLIRQQDGSLLAADEEAFQRQMQSFIWGYQKQMQFRQFPESCNSISNVQGAFAGNGTRYIAMNCQNSIPLEQQKLSLYDTFRVLRAVAQQLDNLHQHGYLYLDLKPANVLLYPETPELVMLFDFDSAIEKSRLSDAVISCTAKWAAPEVLQQNRRKIGVASDVYTLGGLLLYLLFRRAPEVKDRRNRAVWDAEFPDSVLAGTSPEIRRMVTELLRKTLAANPEKRYASCAELLAQIEPFLDSFRQPKPYLQTKLPLGNNYFCGRDIELQEIHALLQQEKFLLLHGVGGIGKTELAKHYAMTYAEEYDAVVFVRFLDSIENTILSDTNFPIVHCTRSDGESDAAYLERKLQVLRQICTPRHLIL
;
A
#
# COMPACT_ATOMS: atom_id res chain seq x y z
N MET A 1 -18.37 -31.73 2.93
CA MET A 1 -17.35 -30.79 3.44
C MET A 1 -16.00 -31.37 3.05
N ARG A 2 -15.09 -30.58 2.47
CA ARG A 2 -13.75 -31.05 2.07
C ARG A 2 -12.93 -31.37 3.32
N THR A 3 -12.25 -32.51 3.34
CA THR A 3 -11.37 -32.90 4.45
C THR A 3 -9.93 -32.43 4.12
N PRO A 4 -9.33 -31.52 4.88
CA PRO A 4 -7.95 -31.10 4.66
C PRO A 4 -6.97 -32.22 5.04
N LEU A 5 -5.73 -32.10 4.55
CA LEU A 5 -4.63 -32.93 5.01
C LEU A 5 -4.30 -32.63 6.48
N PRO A 6 -4.11 -33.64 7.32
CA PRO A 6 -3.71 -33.46 8.71
C PRO A 6 -2.34 -32.77 8.83
N VAL A 7 -2.15 -31.97 9.88
CA VAL A 7 -0.84 -31.42 10.24
C VAL A 7 0.15 -32.56 10.48
N GLY A 8 1.38 -32.40 10.02
CA GLY A 8 2.41 -33.41 10.09
C GLY A 8 2.43 -34.42 8.93
N THR A 9 1.41 -34.39 8.05
CA THR A 9 1.38 -35.26 6.87
C THR A 9 2.62 -35.07 5.99
N HIS A 10 3.31 -36.14 5.63
CA HIS A 10 4.41 -36.13 4.67
C HIS A 10 3.88 -36.50 3.28
N LEU A 11 4.23 -35.72 2.29
CA LEU A 11 3.87 -35.92 0.89
C LEU A 11 5.14 -36.04 0.06
N THR A 12 5.22 -37.06 -0.79
CA THR A 12 6.19 -37.11 -1.88
C THR A 12 5.48 -36.69 -3.16
N LEU A 13 5.90 -35.57 -3.72
CA LEU A 13 5.28 -34.96 -4.86
C LEU A 13 6.22 -35.01 -6.06
N SER A 14 5.71 -35.47 -7.21
CA SER A 14 6.46 -35.54 -8.47
C SER A 14 6.20 -34.28 -9.32
N ALA A 15 7.25 -33.60 -9.74
CA ALA A 15 7.13 -32.39 -10.56
C ALA A 15 6.54 -32.72 -11.93
N ILE A 16 5.61 -31.90 -12.39
CA ILE A 16 4.97 -32.05 -13.69
C ILE A 16 5.96 -31.60 -14.78
N GLY A 17 6.24 -32.48 -15.71
CA GLY A 17 7.14 -32.22 -16.85
C GLY A 17 8.63 -32.50 -16.59
N THR A 18 9.01 -32.94 -15.38
CA THR A 18 10.38 -33.36 -15.06
C THR A 18 10.40 -34.64 -14.21
N GLN A 19 11.56 -35.23 -13.98
CA GLN A 19 11.71 -36.37 -13.08
C GLN A 19 11.99 -35.98 -11.62
N GLN A 20 11.93 -34.66 -11.32
CA GLN A 20 12.21 -34.17 -9.97
C GLN A 20 11.09 -34.55 -9.00
N GLN A 21 11.47 -34.96 -7.79
CA GLN A 21 10.55 -35.15 -6.67
C GLN A 21 10.93 -34.27 -5.50
N ILE A 22 9.93 -33.83 -4.76
CA ILE A 22 10.11 -33.11 -3.51
C ILE A 22 9.34 -33.82 -2.40
N THR A 23 9.88 -33.77 -1.19
CA THR A 23 9.16 -34.21 0.01
C THR A 23 8.82 -33.01 0.86
N VAL A 24 7.53 -32.86 1.16
CA VAL A 24 7.01 -31.75 1.97
C VAL A 24 6.26 -32.27 3.19
N GLN A 25 6.31 -31.54 4.28
CA GLN A 25 5.55 -31.80 5.48
C GLN A 25 4.53 -30.68 5.69
N ILE A 26 3.24 -31.04 5.77
CA ILE A 26 2.15 -30.10 6.02
C ILE A 26 2.29 -29.53 7.44
N GLN A 27 2.25 -28.20 7.56
CA GLN A 27 2.32 -27.50 8.85
C GLN A 27 0.96 -26.99 9.30
N GLU A 28 0.22 -26.34 8.39
CA GLU A 28 -1.03 -25.68 8.73
C GLU A 28 -1.89 -25.48 7.47
N LEU A 29 -3.20 -25.55 7.62
CA LEU A 29 -4.17 -25.09 6.60
C LEU A 29 -4.37 -23.59 6.79
N ILE A 30 -3.97 -22.77 5.81
CA ILE A 30 -4.01 -21.31 5.87
C ILE A 30 -5.11 -20.70 5.01
N GLY A 31 -5.77 -21.49 4.15
CA GLY A 31 -6.84 -20.97 3.31
C GLY A 31 -7.67 -22.06 2.64
N THR A 32 -8.93 -21.70 2.35
CA THR A 32 -9.88 -22.54 1.62
C THR A 32 -10.52 -21.71 0.52
N GLY A 33 -10.17 -21.99 -0.74
CA GLY A 33 -10.80 -21.36 -1.92
C GLY A 33 -11.80 -22.29 -2.57
N ALA A 34 -12.59 -21.84 -3.55
CA ALA A 34 -13.59 -22.66 -4.24
C ALA A 34 -12.96 -23.90 -4.91
N SER A 35 -11.75 -23.76 -5.48
CA SER A 35 -11.08 -24.83 -6.24
C SER A 35 -9.95 -25.52 -5.47
N CYS A 36 -9.51 -25.00 -4.31
CA CYS A 36 -8.30 -25.50 -3.66
C CYS A 36 -8.31 -25.31 -2.14
N LEU A 37 -7.42 -26.08 -1.50
CA LEU A 37 -6.96 -25.89 -0.12
C LEU A 37 -5.51 -25.36 -0.16
N VAL A 38 -5.18 -24.44 0.74
CA VAL A 38 -3.84 -23.83 0.80
C VAL A 38 -3.21 -24.12 2.15
N TYR A 39 -2.02 -24.68 2.13
CA TYR A 39 -1.27 -25.03 3.33
C TYR A 39 0.05 -24.27 3.40
N THR A 40 0.55 -24.08 4.61
CA THR A 40 1.99 -23.94 4.83
C THR A 40 2.60 -25.33 4.89
N ALA A 41 3.74 -25.51 4.23
CA ALA A 41 4.47 -26.75 4.22
C ALA A 41 5.98 -26.50 4.33
N VAL A 42 6.72 -27.45 4.88
CA VAL A 42 8.18 -27.43 4.94
C VAL A 42 8.72 -28.45 3.95
N CYS A 43 9.55 -28.00 3.03
CA CYS A 43 10.38 -28.81 2.17
C CYS A 43 11.81 -28.86 2.75
N ARG A 44 12.50 -29.99 2.62
CA ARG A 44 13.92 -30.14 2.95
C ARG A 44 14.68 -30.45 1.68
N ASP A 45 15.79 -29.77 1.46
CA ASP A 45 16.76 -30.21 0.45
C ASP A 45 17.68 -31.30 1.00
N GLY A 46 18.49 -31.91 0.12
CA GLY A 46 19.43 -32.97 0.49
C GLY A 46 20.50 -32.52 1.51
N GLU A 47 20.66 -31.21 1.74
CA GLU A 47 21.62 -30.61 2.69
C GLU A 47 20.98 -30.22 4.03
N GLN A 48 19.76 -30.68 4.30
CA GLN A 48 18.95 -30.39 5.50
C GLN A 48 18.47 -28.94 5.65
N ASN A 49 18.65 -28.08 4.65
CA ASN A 49 18.04 -26.74 4.68
C ASN A 49 16.52 -26.86 4.61
N LYS A 50 15.83 -26.10 5.47
CA LYS A 50 14.37 -26.05 5.50
C LYS A 50 13.88 -24.86 4.71
N PHE A 51 12.97 -25.12 3.77
CA PHE A 51 12.27 -24.09 3.00
C PHE A 51 10.79 -24.13 3.36
N TYR A 52 10.22 -22.96 3.64
CA TYR A 52 8.78 -22.84 3.85
C TYR A 52 8.10 -22.52 2.52
N LEU A 53 7.08 -23.30 2.20
CA LEU A 53 6.29 -23.16 0.99
C LEU A 53 4.82 -22.95 1.33
N ARG A 54 4.11 -22.19 0.51
CA ARG A 54 2.66 -22.31 0.39
C ARG A 54 2.36 -23.37 -0.66
N LEU A 55 1.59 -24.36 -0.25
CA LEU A 55 1.19 -25.48 -1.10
C LEU A 55 -0.30 -25.40 -1.38
N LYS A 56 -0.66 -25.09 -2.62
CA LYS A 56 -2.04 -25.02 -3.11
C LYS A 56 -2.42 -26.40 -3.64
N GLU A 57 -3.30 -27.13 -2.94
CA GLU A 57 -3.83 -28.42 -3.34
C GLU A 57 -5.10 -28.23 -4.17
N PHE A 58 -5.19 -28.82 -5.35
CA PHE A 58 -6.44 -28.86 -6.11
C PHE A 58 -7.44 -29.76 -5.40
N CYS A 59 -8.51 -29.16 -4.85
CA CYS A 59 -9.56 -29.83 -4.08
C CYS A 59 -10.86 -29.04 -4.19
N PRO A 60 -11.54 -29.05 -5.36
CA PRO A 60 -12.70 -28.21 -5.64
C PRO A 60 -13.91 -28.56 -4.76
N GLU A 61 -14.66 -27.52 -4.38
CA GLU A 61 -15.80 -27.64 -3.47
C GLU A 61 -17.04 -28.21 -4.17
N ASN A 62 -17.19 -27.92 -5.46
CA ASN A 62 -18.35 -28.31 -6.27
C ASN A 62 -18.33 -29.78 -6.72
N LEU A 63 -17.26 -30.50 -6.45
CA LEU A 63 -17.17 -31.95 -6.70
C LEU A 63 -17.21 -32.72 -5.39
N HIS A 64 -17.89 -33.87 -5.40
CA HIS A 64 -17.92 -34.77 -4.25
C HIS A 64 -16.61 -35.55 -4.15
N LEU A 65 -15.63 -34.99 -3.42
CA LEU A 65 -14.33 -35.58 -3.20
C LEU A 65 -14.29 -36.31 -1.85
N ILE A 66 -13.70 -37.50 -1.85
CA ILE A 66 -13.47 -38.29 -0.65
C ILE A 66 -11.97 -38.40 -0.44
N ARG A 67 -11.49 -37.97 0.72
CA ARG A 67 -10.10 -38.18 1.13
C ARG A 67 -9.97 -39.55 1.79
N GLN A 68 -9.08 -40.35 1.26
CA GLN A 68 -8.74 -41.67 1.79
C GLN A 68 -7.80 -41.55 3.01
N GLN A 69 -7.62 -42.68 3.73
CA GLN A 69 -6.72 -42.73 4.90
C GLN A 69 -5.25 -42.43 4.54
N ASP A 70 -4.82 -42.80 3.33
CA ASP A 70 -3.48 -42.48 2.81
C ASP A 70 -3.33 -41.03 2.33
N GLY A 71 -4.36 -40.20 2.44
CA GLY A 71 -4.40 -38.82 2.02
C GLY A 71 -4.77 -38.63 0.56
N SER A 72 -4.99 -39.68 -0.22
CA SER A 72 -5.40 -39.57 -1.63
C SER A 72 -6.83 -39.04 -1.77
N LEU A 73 -7.13 -38.35 -2.91
CA LEU A 73 -8.44 -37.87 -3.27
C LEU A 73 -9.08 -38.80 -4.32
N LEU A 74 -10.31 -39.19 -4.06
CA LEU A 74 -11.17 -39.87 -5.02
C LEU A 74 -12.35 -38.96 -5.38
N ALA A 75 -12.63 -38.83 -6.67
CA ALA A 75 -13.75 -38.07 -7.17
C ALA A 75 -14.91 -39.00 -7.54
N ALA A 76 -16.14 -38.60 -7.21
CA ALA A 76 -17.35 -39.31 -7.67
C ALA A 76 -17.56 -39.15 -9.19
N ASP A 77 -17.19 -38.00 -9.74
CA ASP A 77 -17.13 -37.71 -11.17
C ASP A 77 -15.68 -37.43 -11.57
N GLU A 78 -15.00 -38.48 -11.99
CA GLU A 78 -13.58 -38.44 -12.36
C GLU A 78 -13.36 -37.56 -13.59
N GLU A 79 -14.29 -37.57 -14.55
CA GLU A 79 -14.18 -36.78 -15.79
C GLU A 79 -14.27 -35.28 -15.52
N ALA A 80 -15.20 -34.87 -14.68
CA ALA A 80 -15.32 -33.47 -14.26
C ALA A 80 -14.11 -33.04 -13.43
N PHE A 81 -13.61 -33.94 -12.57
CA PHE A 81 -12.41 -33.69 -11.75
C PHE A 81 -11.17 -33.46 -12.64
N GLN A 82 -10.94 -34.32 -13.62
CA GLN A 82 -9.80 -34.18 -14.53
C GLN A 82 -9.87 -32.90 -15.37
N ARG A 83 -11.06 -32.54 -15.86
CA ARG A 83 -11.26 -31.28 -16.61
C ARG A 83 -10.95 -30.04 -15.77
N GLN A 84 -11.44 -29.99 -14.52
CA GLN A 84 -11.17 -28.86 -13.64
C GLN A 84 -9.70 -28.84 -13.18
N MET A 85 -9.09 -29.99 -12.95
CA MET A 85 -7.67 -30.12 -12.61
C MET A 85 -6.76 -29.61 -13.74
N GLN A 86 -7.14 -29.86 -15.01
CA GLN A 86 -6.43 -29.31 -16.16
C GLN A 86 -6.48 -27.79 -16.19
N SER A 87 -7.65 -27.18 -15.89
CA SER A 87 -7.76 -25.73 -15.76
C SER A 87 -6.89 -25.16 -14.66
N PHE A 88 -6.81 -25.83 -13.50
CA PHE A 88 -5.93 -25.44 -12.40
C PHE A 88 -4.45 -25.44 -12.80
N ILE A 89 -3.99 -26.44 -13.53
CA ILE A 89 -2.62 -26.50 -14.06
C ILE A 89 -2.41 -25.43 -15.14
N TRP A 90 -3.41 -25.12 -15.92
CA TRP A 90 -3.31 -24.07 -16.95
C TRP A 90 -3.14 -22.68 -16.33
N GLY A 91 -3.81 -22.37 -15.22
CA GLY A 91 -3.56 -21.14 -14.45
C GLY A 91 -2.10 -21.02 -14.02
N TYR A 92 -1.50 -22.12 -13.53
CA TYR A 92 -0.08 -22.19 -13.21
C TYR A 92 0.81 -21.92 -14.46
N GLN A 93 0.52 -22.54 -15.59
CA GLN A 93 1.31 -22.35 -16.83
C GLN A 93 1.27 -20.89 -17.31
N LYS A 94 0.10 -20.23 -17.24
CA LYS A 94 -0.03 -18.80 -17.52
C LYS A 94 0.84 -17.96 -16.58
N GLN A 95 0.81 -18.26 -15.28
CA GLN A 95 1.63 -17.54 -14.31
C GLN A 95 3.12 -17.68 -14.61
N MET A 96 3.59 -18.86 -14.99
CA MET A 96 4.97 -19.08 -15.42
C MET A 96 5.31 -18.33 -16.70
N GLN A 97 4.39 -18.23 -17.66
CA GLN A 97 4.56 -17.44 -18.86
C GLN A 97 4.68 -15.94 -18.54
N PHE A 98 3.81 -15.41 -17.67
CA PHE A 98 3.82 -14.00 -17.28
C PHE A 98 5.11 -13.61 -16.55
N ARG A 99 5.71 -14.51 -15.79
CA ARG A 99 7.02 -14.28 -15.14
C ARG A 99 8.17 -14.07 -16.13
N GLN A 100 8.02 -14.51 -17.37
CA GLN A 100 9.04 -14.32 -18.41
C GLN A 100 8.99 -12.93 -19.03
N PHE A 101 7.94 -12.13 -18.76
CA PHE A 101 7.87 -10.75 -19.22
C PHE A 101 8.92 -9.91 -18.47
N PRO A 102 9.74 -9.09 -19.17
CA PRO A 102 10.91 -8.43 -18.59
C PRO A 102 10.64 -7.63 -17.31
N GLU A 103 9.45 -7.03 -17.20
CA GLU A 103 9.05 -6.16 -16.10
C GLU A 103 8.28 -6.88 -14.99
N SER A 104 8.03 -8.19 -15.15
CA SER A 104 7.17 -8.98 -14.22
C SER A 104 7.93 -9.86 -13.25
N CYS A 105 9.26 -10.01 -13.39
CA CYS A 105 10.02 -11.06 -12.69
C CYS A 105 9.96 -10.97 -11.15
N ASN A 106 9.70 -9.79 -10.57
CA ASN A 106 9.62 -9.60 -9.12
C ASN A 106 8.20 -9.43 -8.58
N SER A 107 7.22 -9.32 -9.45
CA SER A 107 5.87 -8.87 -9.10
C SER A 107 4.79 -9.96 -9.26
N ILE A 108 5.14 -11.11 -9.82
CA ILE A 108 4.27 -12.28 -9.89
C ILE A 108 4.79 -13.33 -8.90
N SER A 109 3.89 -13.95 -8.14
CA SER A 109 4.26 -14.84 -7.04
C SER A 109 5.28 -15.90 -7.49
N ASN A 110 6.30 -16.12 -6.68
CA ASN A 110 7.39 -17.03 -7.00
C ASN A 110 6.91 -18.50 -6.89
N VAL A 111 6.34 -19.00 -7.96
CA VAL A 111 5.92 -20.40 -8.05
C VAL A 111 7.15 -21.26 -8.26
N GLN A 112 7.36 -22.23 -7.38
CA GLN A 112 8.48 -23.18 -7.44
C GLN A 112 8.20 -24.32 -8.43
N GLY A 113 6.94 -24.70 -8.58
CA GLY A 113 6.55 -25.73 -9.50
C GLY A 113 5.11 -26.22 -9.32
N ALA A 114 4.68 -27.01 -10.30
CA ALA A 114 3.46 -27.80 -10.22
C ALA A 114 3.83 -29.28 -10.05
N PHE A 115 3.11 -29.95 -9.18
CA PHE A 115 3.43 -31.32 -8.75
C PHE A 115 2.19 -32.19 -8.79
N ALA A 116 2.42 -33.51 -8.96
CA ALA A 116 1.42 -34.56 -8.86
C ALA A 116 1.65 -35.38 -7.57
N GLY A 117 0.59 -35.69 -6.86
CA GLY A 117 0.61 -36.57 -5.69
C GLY A 117 -0.80 -36.79 -5.16
N ASN A 118 -1.01 -37.84 -4.40
CA ASN A 118 -2.26 -38.15 -3.71
C ASN A 118 -3.53 -38.06 -4.58
N GLY A 119 -3.45 -38.50 -5.85
CA GLY A 119 -4.57 -38.44 -6.77
C GLY A 119 -4.95 -37.01 -7.23
N THR A 120 -4.17 -35.98 -6.91
CA THR A 120 -4.46 -34.60 -7.28
C THR A 120 -3.19 -33.86 -7.75
N ARG A 121 -3.30 -32.53 -7.87
CA ARG A 121 -2.22 -31.63 -8.27
C ARG A 121 -1.98 -30.56 -7.20
N TYR A 122 -0.72 -30.17 -7.10
CA TYR A 122 -0.24 -29.16 -6.16
C TYR A 122 0.53 -28.07 -6.92
N ILE A 123 0.38 -26.84 -6.47
CA ILE A 123 1.24 -25.72 -6.87
C ILE A 123 2.01 -25.27 -5.63
N ALA A 124 3.33 -25.33 -5.70
CA ALA A 124 4.20 -24.85 -4.62
C ALA A 124 4.68 -23.44 -4.92
N MET A 125 4.52 -22.54 -3.94
CA MET A 125 4.90 -21.14 -4.04
C MET A 125 5.84 -20.77 -2.89
N ASN A 126 6.92 -20.07 -3.20
CA ASN A 126 7.74 -19.41 -2.19
C ASN A 126 7.15 -18.03 -1.89
N CYS A 127 6.46 -17.92 -0.77
CA CYS A 127 5.83 -16.69 -0.31
C CYS A 127 6.33 -16.31 1.08
N GLN A 128 7.58 -16.65 1.38
CA GLN A 128 8.20 -16.37 2.68
C GLN A 128 8.14 -14.86 2.96
N ASN A 129 7.74 -14.48 4.19
CA ASN A 129 7.57 -13.10 4.66
C ASN A 129 6.50 -12.28 3.93
N SER A 130 5.72 -12.86 3.02
CA SER A 130 4.57 -12.18 2.42
C SER A 130 3.28 -12.51 3.16
N ILE A 131 2.39 -11.54 3.22
CA ILE A 131 1.07 -11.68 3.86
C ILE A 131 -0.03 -11.26 2.90
N PRO A 132 -1.24 -11.84 3.01
CA PRO A 132 -2.38 -11.37 2.23
C PRO A 132 -2.68 -9.91 2.51
N LEU A 133 -2.97 -9.14 1.46
CA LEU A 133 -3.31 -7.72 1.58
C LEU A 133 -4.55 -7.48 2.47
N GLU A 134 -5.44 -8.45 2.55
CA GLU A 134 -6.61 -8.41 3.45
C GLU A 134 -6.26 -8.25 4.92
N GLN A 135 -5.11 -8.77 5.34
CA GLN A 135 -4.67 -8.76 6.73
C GLN A 135 -3.97 -7.46 7.14
N GLN A 136 -3.72 -6.56 6.18
CA GLN A 136 -2.99 -5.33 6.42
C GLN A 136 -3.88 -4.09 6.48
N LYS A 137 -3.55 -3.21 7.43
CA LYS A 137 -3.98 -1.81 7.41
C LYS A 137 -2.81 -0.97 6.94
N LEU A 138 -3.01 -0.22 5.88
CA LEU A 138 -1.99 0.61 5.27
C LEU A 138 -2.22 2.08 5.62
N SER A 139 -1.13 2.85 5.68
CA SER A 139 -1.21 4.31 5.63
C SER A 139 -1.79 4.76 4.29
N LEU A 140 -2.23 6.02 4.21
CA LEU A 140 -2.68 6.59 2.93
C LEU A 140 -1.58 6.53 1.87
N TYR A 141 -0.35 6.87 2.25
CA TYR A 141 0.81 6.80 1.36
C TYR A 141 1.05 5.37 0.85
N ASP A 142 1.10 4.39 1.75
CA ASP A 142 1.31 2.99 1.36
C ASP A 142 0.14 2.41 0.56
N THR A 143 -1.09 2.86 0.82
CA THR A 143 -2.26 2.53 -0.02
C THR A 143 -2.01 2.89 -1.48
N PHE A 144 -1.50 4.10 -1.74
CA PHE A 144 -1.20 4.53 -3.11
C PHE A 144 0.05 3.86 -3.69
N ARG A 145 1.05 3.51 -2.86
CA ARG A 145 2.22 2.72 -3.31
C ARG A 145 1.78 1.32 -3.78
N VAL A 146 0.94 0.65 -3.01
CA VAL A 146 0.36 -0.65 -3.37
C VAL A 146 -0.50 -0.53 -4.63
N LEU A 147 -1.39 0.46 -4.68
CA LEU A 147 -2.24 0.67 -5.86
C LEU A 147 -1.41 0.89 -7.12
N ARG A 148 -0.35 1.71 -7.04
CA ARG A 148 0.61 1.93 -8.14
C ARG A 148 1.24 0.64 -8.60
N ALA A 149 1.79 -0.15 -7.66
CA ALA A 149 2.48 -1.39 -7.99
C ALA A 149 1.56 -2.41 -8.67
N VAL A 150 0.31 -2.56 -8.15
CA VAL A 150 -0.70 -3.42 -8.78
C VAL A 150 -1.10 -2.91 -10.17
N ALA A 151 -1.30 -1.60 -10.32
CA ALA A 151 -1.65 -1.00 -11.61
C ALA A 151 -0.55 -1.19 -12.66
N GLN A 152 0.72 -1.08 -12.28
CA GLN A 152 1.87 -1.34 -13.16
C GLN A 152 1.90 -2.81 -13.63
N GLN A 153 1.62 -3.75 -12.74
CA GLN A 153 1.55 -5.17 -13.11
C GLN A 153 0.41 -5.46 -14.08
N LEU A 154 -0.77 -4.88 -13.85
CA LEU A 154 -1.89 -5.02 -14.77
C LEU A 154 -1.59 -4.36 -16.12
N ASP A 155 -0.96 -3.18 -16.14
CA ASP A 155 -0.57 -2.51 -17.37
C ASP A 155 0.38 -3.38 -18.19
N ASN A 156 1.36 -4.00 -17.54
CA ASN A 156 2.26 -4.96 -18.18
C ASN A 156 1.50 -6.15 -18.80
N LEU A 157 0.57 -6.77 -18.09
CA LEU A 157 -0.28 -7.82 -18.63
C LEU A 157 -1.09 -7.34 -19.85
N HIS A 158 -1.64 -6.12 -19.77
CA HIS A 158 -2.42 -5.53 -20.86
C HIS A 158 -1.59 -5.28 -22.13
N GLN A 159 -0.34 -4.85 -21.97
CA GLN A 159 0.61 -4.66 -23.08
C GLN A 159 0.95 -5.97 -23.78
N HIS A 160 0.98 -7.09 -23.01
CA HIS A 160 1.18 -8.43 -23.56
C HIS A 160 -0.12 -9.11 -24.02
N GLY A 161 -1.22 -8.36 -24.08
CA GLY A 161 -2.48 -8.85 -24.65
C GLY A 161 -3.37 -9.62 -23.68
N TYR A 162 -3.13 -9.59 -22.38
CA TYR A 162 -3.93 -10.30 -21.37
C TYR A 162 -4.81 -9.37 -20.56
N LEU A 163 -5.93 -9.90 -20.04
CA LEU A 163 -6.78 -9.30 -19.02
C LEU A 163 -6.73 -10.20 -17.77
N TYR A 164 -6.71 -9.59 -16.58
CA TYR A 164 -6.63 -10.33 -15.31
C TYR A 164 -8.00 -10.76 -14.77
N LEU A 165 -8.97 -9.86 -14.75
CA LEU A 165 -10.41 -9.99 -14.49
C LEU A 165 -10.84 -10.42 -13.07
N ASP A 166 -9.94 -10.88 -12.20
CA ASP A 166 -10.26 -11.30 -10.82
C ASP A 166 -9.38 -10.62 -9.76
N LEU A 167 -9.07 -9.32 -9.96
CA LEU A 167 -8.34 -8.57 -8.94
C LEU A 167 -9.24 -8.35 -7.71
N LYS A 168 -8.72 -8.79 -6.56
CA LYS A 168 -9.30 -8.62 -5.23
C LYS A 168 -8.20 -8.67 -4.18
N PRO A 169 -8.41 -8.16 -2.96
CA PRO A 169 -7.40 -8.17 -1.91
C PRO A 169 -6.83 -9.57 -1.62
N ALA A 170 -7.67 -10.62 -1.70
CA ALA A 170 -7.26 -12.00 -1.50
C ALA A 170 -6.24 -12.51 -2.54
N ASN A 171 -6.17 -11.89 -3.72
CA ASN A 171 -5.25 -12.26 -4.81
C ASN A 171 -3.98 -11.41 -4.86
N VAL A 172 -3.73 -10.60 -3.82
CA VAL A 172 -2.55 -9.76 -3.69
C VAL A 172 -1.79 -10.13 -2.42
N LEU A 173 -0.52 -10.49 -2.56
CA LEU A 173 0.39 -10.66 -1.44
C LEU A 173 1.25 -9.40 -1.29
N LEU A 174 1.51 -9.03 -0.05
CA LEU A 174 2.27 -7.85 0.32
C LEU A 174 3.48 -8.25 1.17
N TYR A 175 4.60 -7.56 0.96
CA TYR A 175 5.72 -7.55 1.88
C TYR A 175 5.58 -6.34 2.82
N PRO A 176 5.35 -6.53 4.14
CA PRO A 176 5.04 -5.44 5.05
C PRO A 176 6.12 -4.36 5.11
N GLU A 177 7.39 -4.76 5.01
CA GLU A 177 8.53 -3.84 5.06
C GLU A 177 8.73 -3.05 3.76
N THR A 178 8.13 -3.51 2.65
CA THR A 178 8.29 -2.94 1.30
C THR A 178 6.94 -2.94 0.59
N PRO A 179 6.01 -2.04 0.96
CA PRO A 179 4.63 -2.04 0.44
C PRO A 179 4.50 -1.95 -1.07
N GLU A 180 5.48 -1.39 -1.79
CA GLU A 180 5.53 -1.38 -3.25
C GLU A 180 5.90 -2.72 -3.86
N LEU A 181 6.43 -3.66 -3.09
CA LEU A 181 6.69 -5.01 -3.53
C LEU A 181 5.44 -5.86 -3.29
N VAL A 182 4.54 -5.85 -4.26
CA VAL A 182 3.32 -6.67 -4.26
C VAL A 182 3.47 -7.83 -5.24
N MET A 183 2.81 -8.93 -4.94
CA MET A 183 2.74 -10.07 -5.86
C MET A 183 1.29 -10.39 -6.17
N LEU A 184 0.96 -10.43 -7.46
CA LEU A 184 -0.28 -11.00 -7.94
C LEU A 184 -0.17 -12.53 -8.01
N PHE A 185 -1.27 -13.21 -7.71
CA PHE A 185 -1.39 -14.64 -7.86
C PHE A 185 -2.82 -15.01 -8.29
N ASP A 186 -3.09 -16.27 -8.57
CA ASP A 186 -4.38 -16.76 -9.03
C ASP A 186 -4.78 -16.22 -10.42
N PHE A 187 -4.04 -16.69 -11.44
CA PHE A 187 -4.26 -16.29 -12.84
C PHE A 187 -5.26 -17.17 -13.56
N ASP A 188 -6.07 -17.94 -12.84
CA ASP A 188 -7.06 -18.87 -13.44
C ASP A 188 -8.07 -18.11 -14.31
N SER A 189 -8.46 -16.89 -13.88
CA SER A 189 -9.37 -16.01 -14.59
C SER A 189 -8.72 -15.15 -15.70
N ALA A 190 -7.39 -15.15 -15.79
CA ALA A 190 -6.69 -14.34 -16.79
C ALA A 190 -6.96 -14.85 -18.21
N ILE A 191 -7.30 -13.94 -19.12
CA ILE A 191 -7.71 -14.26 -20.48
C ILE A 191 -6.85 -13.49 -21.48
N GLU A 192 -6.39 -14.16 -22.52
CA GLU A 192 -5.81 -13.51 -23.70
C GLU A 192 -6.91 -12.78 -24.47
N LYS A 193 -6.73 -11.51 -24.78
CA LYS A 193 -7.73 -10.66 -25.46
C LYS A 193 -8.19 -11.26 -26.79
N SER A 194 -7.30 -11.92 -27.52
CA SER A 194 -7.59 -12.63 -28.78
C SER A 194 -8.59 -13.78 -28.60
N ARG A 195 -8.66 -14.37 -27.40
CA ARG A 195 -9.51 -15.52 -27.07
C ARG A 195 -10.77 -15.16 -26.30
N LEU A 196 -11.05 -13.88 -26.10
CA LEU A 196 -12.17 -13.42 -25.29
C LEU A 196 -13.53 -13.90 -25.81
N SER A 197 -13.69 -14.11 -27.15
CA SER A 197 -14.92 -14.62 -27.74
C SER A 197 -15.30 -16.01 -27.25
N ASP A 198 -14.32 -16.88 -27.03
CA ASP A 198 -14.53 -18.31 -26.79
C ASP A 198 -14.21 -18.75 -25.37
N ALA A 199 -13.52 -17.89 -24.61
CA ALA A 199 -13.09 -18.21 -23.26
C ALA A 199 -14.26 -18.29 -22.25
N VAL A 200 -14.14 -19.18 -21.29
CA VAL A 200 -15.00 -19.17 -20.11
C VAL A 200 -14.51 -18.05 -19.18
N ILE A 201 -15.37 -17.09 -18.89
CA ILE A 201 -15.06 -15.96 -18.01
C ILE A 201 -15.44 -16.35 -16.61
N SER A 202 -14.44 -16.50 -15.75
CA SER A 202 -14.60 -16.68 -14.31
C SER A 202 -14.28 -15.38 -13.59
N CYS A 203 -15.02 -15.07 -12.53
CA CYS A 203 -14.78 -13.88 -11.72
C CYS A 203 -15.39 -14.00 -10.33
N THR A 204 -14.92 -13.20 -9.40
CA THR A 204 -15.51 -13.08 -8.06
C THR A 204 -16.57 -11.98 -8.07
N ALA A 205 -17.86 -12.35 -7.95
CA ALA A 205 -19.00 -11.46 -8.21
C ALA A 205 -18.96 -10.11 -7.48
N LYS A 206 -18.47 -10.07 -6.22
CA LYS A 206 -18.38 -8.82 -5.44
C LYS A 206 -17.36 -7.80 -6.02
N TRP A 207 -16.36 -8.29 -6.74
CA TRP A 207 -15.24 -7.48 -7.24
C TRP A 207 -15.34 -7.19 -8.73
N ALA A 208 -16.04 -8.05 -9.47
CA ALA A 208 -16.10 -8.02 -10.91
C ALA A 208 -16.82 -6.77 -11.44
N ALA A 209 -16.34 -6.25 -12.56
CA ALA A 209 -16.96 -5.17 -13.30
C ALA A 209 -18.36 -5.57 -13.81
N PRO A 210 -19.32 -4.62 -13.94
CA PRO A 210 -20.68 -4.92 -14.36
C PRO A 210 -20.77 -5.69 -15.68
N GLU A 211 -19.95 -5.33 -16.67
CA GLU A 211 -19.91 -6.00 -17.98
C GLU A 211 -19.37 -7.42 -17.90
N VAL A 212 -18.48 -7.71 -16.94
CA VAL A 212 -17.96 -9.06 -16.69
C VAL A 212 -19.05 -9.92 -16.05
N LEU A 213 -19.77 -9.40 -15.05
CA LEU A 213 -20.92 -10.09 -14.44
C LEU A 213 -22.03 -10.39 -15.43
N GLN A 214 -22.26 -9.48 -16.39
CA GLN A 214 -23.26 -9.63 -17.44
C GLN A 214 -22.78 -10.48 -18.62
N GLN A 215 -21.53 -10.99 -18.58
CA GLN A 215 -20.90 -11.73 -19.68
C GLN A 215 -20.94 -10.95 -21.02
N ASN A 216 -20.91 -9.60 -20.96
CA ASN A 216 -20.97 -8.76 -22.14
C ASN A 216 -19.58 -8.64 -22.78
N ARG A 217 -19.24 -9.66 -23.57
CA ARG A 217 -17.90 -9.82 -24.17
C ARG A 217 -17.46 -8.62 -25.03
N ARG A 218 -18.42 -7.87 -25.62
CA ARG A 218 -18.12 -6.68 -26.43
C ARG A 218 -17.60 -5.50 -25.60
N LYS A 219 -17.91 -5.49 -24.29
CA LYS A 219 -17.53 -4.42 -23.37
C LYS A 219 -16.39 -4.82 -22.42
N ILE A 220 -16.06 -6.11 -22.34
CA ILE A 220 -14.98 -6.61 -21.49
C ILE A 220 -13.64 -6.21 -22.13
N GLY A 221 -12.77 -5.60 -21.33
CA GLY A 221 -11.47 -5.12 -21.79
C GLY A 221 -10.63 -4.57 -20.63
N VAL A 222 -9.61 -3.80 -20.96
CA VAL A 222 -8.72 -3.14 -19.99
C VAL A 222 -9.51 -2.35 -18.93
N ALA A 223 -10.57 -1.67 -19.35
CA ALA A 223 -11.43 -0.92 -18.44
C ALA A 223 -12.12 -1.81 -17.38
N SER A 224 -12.24 -3.13 -17.62
CA SER A 224 -12.76 -4.07 -16.61
C SER A 224 -11.75 -4.29 -15.47
N ASP A 225 -10.47 -4.37 -15.79
CA ASP A 225 -9.42 -4.42 -14.76
C ASP A 225 -9.23 -3.07 -14.05
N VAL A 226 -9.42 -1.95 -14.75
CA VAL A 226 -9.46 -0.62 -14.11
C VAL A 226 -10.59 -0.52 -13.07
N TYR A 227 -11.75 -1.14 -13.33
CA TYR A 227 -12.82 -1.22 -12.34
C TYR A 227 -12.40 -2.01 -11.10
N THR A 228 -11.75 -3.15 -11.27
CA THR A 228 -11.30 -3.96 -10.14
C THR A 228 -10.18 -3.27 -9.34
N LEU A 229 -9.33 -2.46 -9.99
CA LEU A 229 -8.38 -1.55 -9.30
C LEU A 229 -9.12 -0.49 -8.46
N GLY A 230 -10.20 0.08 -8.97
CA GLY A 230 -11.08 0.97 -8.19
C GLY A 230 -11.69 0.26 -6.98
N GLY A 231 -12.10 -1.00 -7.16
CA GLY A 231 -12.56 -1.87 -6.08
C GLY A 231 -11.49 -2.13 -5.02
N LEU A 232 -10.25 -2.37 -5.46
CA LEU A 232 -9.11 -2.54 -4.57
C LEU A 232 -8.81 -1.24 -3.79
N LEU A 233 -8.80 -0.08 -4.46
CA LEU A 233 -8.65 1.22 -3.81
C LEU A 233 -9.74 1.46 -2.76
N LEU A 234 -10.99 1.22 -3.11
CA LEU A 234 -12.12 1.34 -2.17
C LEU A 234 -11.91 0.48 -0.93
N TYR A 235 -11.48 -0.78 -1.12
CA TYR A 235 -11.20 -1.68 -0.02
C TYR A 235 -10.05 -1.20 0.87
N LEU A 236 -8.98 -0.72 0.28
CA LEU A 236 -7.82 -0.21 1.03
C LEU A 236 -8.19 1.03 1.85
N LEU A 237 -9.10 1.87 1.35
CA LEU A 237 -9.56 3.08 2.03
C LEU A 237 -10.62 2.78 3.11
N PHE A 238 -11.63 1.94 2.81
CA PHE A 238 -12.84 1.79 3.63
C PHE A 238 -13.08 0.36 4.13
N ARG A 239 -12.19 -0.58 3.81
CA ARG A 239 -12.24 -1.99 4.26
C ARG A 239 -13.51 -2.75 3.87
N ARG A 240 -14.11 -2.39 2.76
CA ARG A 240 -15.29 -3.06 2.18
C ARG A 240 -15.17 -3.25 0.66
N ALA A 241 -15.88 -4.24 0.13
CA ALA A 241 -15.99 -4.46 -1.31
C ALA A 241 -16.91 -3.39 -1.97
N PRO A 242 -16.77 -3.18 -3.30
CA PRO A 242 -17.66 -2.31 -4.06
C PRO A 242 -19.12 -2.75 -4.01
N GLU A 243 -20.03 -1.78 -3.89
CA GLU A 243 -21.46 -1.98 -3.93
C GLU A 243 -22.11 -1.20 -5.09
N VAL A 244 -23.39 -1.46 -5.36
CA VAL A 244 -24.13 -0.74 -6.43
C VAL A 244 -24.19 0.76 -6.18
N LYS A 245 -24.25 1.19 -4.91
CA LYS A 245 -24.26 2.61 -4.52
C LYS A 245 -22.98 3.35 -4.93
N ASP A 246 -21.82 2.69 -4.87
CA ASP A 246 -20.52 3.27 -5.24
C ASP A 246 -20.44 3.65 -6.72
N ARG A 247 -21.26 3.02 -7.56
CA ARG A 247 -21.32 3.29 -9.01
C ARG A 247 -22.15 4.53 -9.36
N ARG A 248 -22.94 5.07 -8.42
CA ARG A 248 -23.99 6.06 -8.69
C ARG A 248 -23.89 7.34 -7.88
N ASN A 249 -23.37 7.31 -6.66
CA ASN A 249 -23.46 8.44 -5.74
C ASN A 249 -22.14 8.77 -5.02
N ARG A 250 -21.62 10.00 -5.22
CA ARG A 250 -20.42 10.52 -4.57
C ARG A 250 -20.56 10.73 -3.06
N ALA A 251 -21.72 11.13 -2.59
CA ALA A 251 -21.97 11.44 -1.18
C ALA A 251 -21.83 10.22 -0.26
N VAL A 252 -21.84 9.01 -0.81
CA VAL A 252 -21.68 7.78 -0.03
C VAL A 252 -20.31 7.72 0.64
N TRP A 253 -19.26 8.15 -0.05
CA TRP A 253 -17.89 8.08 0.49
C TRP A 253 -17.59 9.17 1.51
N ASP A 254 -18.23 10.35 1.38
CA ASP A 254 -18.02 11.47 2.31
C ASP A 254 -18.36 11.07 3.75
N ALA A 255 -19.39 10.24 3.92
CA ALA A 255 -19.77 9.72 5.22
C ALA A 255 -18.77 8.71 5.82
N GLU A 256 -17.97 8.04 4.97
CA GLU A 256 -16.99 7.04 5.37
C GLU A 256 -15.58 7.63 5.65
N PHE A 257 -15.31 8.87 5.21
CA PHE A 257 -13.99 9.50 5.36
C PHE A 257 -13.51 9.63 6.81
N PRO A 258 -14.34 9.99 7.80
CA PRO A 258 -13.88 10.13 9.19
C PRO A 258 -13.33 8.84 9.79
N ASP A 259 -13.86 7.68 9.38
CA ASP A 259 -13.49 6.36 9.93
C ASP A 259 -12.45 5.62 9.04
N SER A 260 -11.91 6.31 8.05
CA SER A 260 -10.98 5.75 7.07
C SER A 260 -9.55 6.29 7.24
N VAL A 261 -8.64 5.78 6.41
CA VAL A 261 -7.25 6.31 6.30
C VAL A 261 -7.22 7.76 5.76
N LEU A 262 -8.36 8.31 5.35
CA LEU A 262 -8.53 9.69 4.91
C LEU A 262 -8.91 10.64 6.05
N ALA A 263 -9.06 10.16 7.27
CA ALA A 263 -9.35 11.00 8.42
C ALA A 263 -8.27 12.09 8.58
N GLY A 264 -8.71 13.34 8.73
CA GLY A 264 -7.79 14.48 8.88
C GLY A 264 -7.05 14.93 7.61
N THR A 265 -7.28 14.31 6.44
CA THR A 265 -6.65 14.75 5.19
C THR A 265 -7.25 16.04 4.65
N SER A 266 -6.49 16.75 3.80
CA SER A 266 -6.93 17.99 3.18
C SER A 266 -8.10 17.78 2.21
N PRO A 267 -8.92 18.83 1.95
CA PRO A 267 -10.00 18.76 0.96
C PRO A 267 -9.52 18.39 -0.44
N GLU A 268 -8.30 18.79 -0.81
CA GLU A 268 -7.69 18.46 -2.11
C GLU A 268 -7.46 16.96 -2.27
N ILE A 269 -6.90 16.32 -1.24
CA ILE A 269 -6.68 14.87 -1.21
C ILE A 269 -8.01 14.14 -1.31
N ARG A 270 -9.02 14.55 -0.54
CA ARG A 270 -10.36 13.94 -0.58
C ARG A 270 -11.00 14.08 -1.94
N ARG A 271 -10.86 15.24 -2.58
CA ARG A 271 -11.38 15.49 -3.95
C ARG A 271 -10.71 14.57 -4.96
N MET A 272 -9.38 14.45 -4.90
CA MET A 272 -8.61 13.56 -5.78
C MET A 272 -9.06 12.10 -5.62
N VAL A 273 -9.13 11.60 -4.39
CA VAL A 273 -9.57 10.23 -4.10
C VAL A 273 -10.99 9.98 -4.59
N THR A 274 -11.91 10.92 -4.34
CA THR A 274 -13.29 10.86 -4.82
C THR A 274 -13.35 10.76 -6.35
N GLU A 275 -12.53 11.53 -7.06
CA GLU A 275 -12.49 11.50 -8.53
C GLU A 275 -11.90 10.19 -9.06
N LEU A 276 -10.85 9.67 -8.43
CA LEU A 276 -10.28 8.36 -8.76
C LEU A 276 -11.32 7.25 -8.60
N LEU A 277 -12.02 7.19 -7.47
CA LEU A 277 -13.08 6.21 -7.21
C LEU A 277 -14.24 6.37 -8.19
N ARG A 278 -14.68 7.61 -8.45
CA ARG A 278 -15.77 7.89 -9.38
C ARG A 278 -15.46 7.41 -10.80
N LYS A 279 -14.24 7.66 -11.27
CA LYS A 279 -13.81 7.27 -12.62
C LYS A 279 -13.59 5.76 -12.71
N THR A 280 -12.89 5.16 -11.77
CA THR A 280 -12.61 3.72 -11.81
C THR A 280 -13.87 2.86 -11.63
N LEU A 281 -14.79 3.23 -10.71
CA LEU A 281 -16.00 2.47 -10.42
C LEU A 281 -17.20 2.83 -11.31
N ALA A 282 -17.03 3.64 -12.34
CA ALA A 282 -18.11 3.99 -13.25
C ALA A 282 -18.76 2.72 -13.86
N ALA A 283 -20.10 2.69 -13.91
CA ALA A 283 -20.84 1.55 -14.43
C ALA A 283 -20.58 1.32 -15.94
N ASN A 284 -20.43 2.42 -16.71
CA ASN A 284 -20.06 2.35 -18.13
C ASN A 284 -18.54 2.32 -18.29
N PRO A 285 -17.95 1.27 -18.91
CA PRO A 285 -16.49 1.16 -19.14
C PRO A 285 -15.88 2.39 -19.84
N GLU A 286 -16.59 3.01 -20.79
CA GLU A 286 -16.11 4.17 -21.54
C GLU A 286 -15.91 5.43 -20.68
N LYS A 287 -16.50 5.48 -19.47
CA LYS A 287 -16.34 6.57 -18.53
C LYS A 287 -15.18 6.35 -17.54
N ARG A 288 -14.54 5.20 -17.61
CA ARG A 288 -13.36 4.86 -16.81
C ARG A 288 -12.07 5.37 -17.47
N TYR A 289 -10.96 5.19 -16.78
CA TYR A 289 -9.64 5.33 -17.42
C TYR A 289 -9.50 4.27 -18.51
N ALA A 290 -8.94 4.68 -19.65
CA ALA A 290 -8.78 3.80 -20.81
C ALA A 290 -7.68 2.75 -20.60
N SER A 291 -6.72 3.03 -19.71
CA SER A 291 -5.61 2.13 -19.36
C SER A 291 -5.19 2.29 -17.90
N CYS A 292 -4.41 1.33 -17.40
CA CYS A 292 -3.75 1.48 -16.11
C CYS A 292 -2.71 2.62 -16.14
N ALA A 293 -2.05 2.85 -17.28
CA ALA A 293 -1.13 3.97 -17.45
C ALA A 293 -1.81 5.34 -17.27
N GLU A 294 -3.04 5.52 -17.79
CA GLU A 294 -3.81 6.75 -17.56
C GLU A 294 -4.16 6.94 -16.08
N LEU A 295 -4.50 5.87 -15.36
CA LEU A 295 -4.73 5.90 -13.92
C LEU A 295 -3.44 6.25 -13.16
N LEU A 296 -2.31 5.62 -13.51
CA LEU A 296 -1.01 5.88 -12.91
C LEU A 296 -0.62 7.36 -13.03
N ALA A 297 -0.84 7.98 -14.18
CA ALA A 297 -0.57 9.40 -14.38
C ALA A 297 -1.36 10.33 -13.43
N GLN A 298 -2.48 9.85 -12.85
CA GLN A 298 -3.25 10.62 -11.88
C GLN A 298 -2.74 10.45 -10.43
N ILE A 299 -2.13 9.31 -10.13
CA ILE A 299 -1.65 9.02 -8.76
C ILE A 299 -0.19 9.39 -8.53
N GLU A 300 0.65 9.45 -9.58
CA GLU A 300 2.07 9.80 -9.44
C GLU A 300 2.30 11.18 -8.82
N PRO A 301 1.63 12.28 -9.24
CA PRO A 301 1.82 13.59 -8.60
C PRO A 301 1.47 13.58 -7.11
N PHE A 302 0.48 12.77 -6.71
CA PHE A 302 0.12 12.60 -5.31
C PHE A 302 1.25 11.89 -4.54
N LEU A 303 1.78 10.79 -5.07
CA LEU A 303 2.91 10.07 -4.46
C LEU A 303 4.16 10.96 -4.37
N ASP A 304 4.41 11.78 -5.39
CA ASP A 304 5.54 12.72 -5.39
C ASP A 304 5.38 13.79 -4.30
N SER A 305 4.14 14.22 -4.00
CA SER A 305 3.89 15.16 -2.90
C SER A 305 4.30 14.60 -1.52
N PHE A 306 4.26 13.27 -1.33
CA PHE A 306 4.77 12.63 -0.11
C PHE A 306 6.29 12.45 -0.11
N ARG A 307 6.93 12.43 -1.30
CA ARG A 307 8.39 12.33 -1.43
C ARG A 307 9.07 13.67 -1.18
N GLN A 308 8.37 14.78 -1.34
CA GLN A 308 8.92 16.08 -0.99
C GLN A 308 9.14 16.12 0.53
N PRO A 309 10.34 16.43 0.96
CA PRO A 309 10.64 16.55 2.38
C PRO A 309 9.74 17.63 2.98
N LYS A 310 9.04 17.28 4.06
CA LYS A 310 8.14 18.23 4.73
C LYS A 310 8.94 19.42 5.26
N PRO A 311 8.43 20.63 5.11
CA PRO A 311 9.05 21.78 5.76
C PRO A 311 9.13 21.57 7.26
N TYR A 312 10.23 22.00 7.87
CA TYR A 312 10.37 22.00 9.33
C TYR A 312 11.19 23.21 9.77
N LEU A 313 10.96 23.64 11.02
CA LEU A 313 11.73 24.71 11.62
C LEU A 313 13.05 24.17 12.12
N GLN A 314 14.15 24.65 11.55
CA GLN A 314 15.50 24.22 11.94
C GLN A 314 15.91 24.92 13.25
N THR A 315 16.37 24.13 14.21
CA THR A 315 16.97 24.69 15.43
C THR A 315 18.16 25.58 15.09
N LYS A 316 18.12 26.80 15.58
CA LYS A 316 19.19 27.80 15.46
C LYS A 316 19.41 28.40 16.83
N LEU A 317 20.35 27.84 17.58
CA LEU A 317 20.72 28.33 18.89
C LEU A 317 21.67 29.55 18.76
N PRO A 318 21.58 30.50 19.68
CA PRO A 318 22.51 31.62 19.74
C PRO A 318 23.88 31.16 20.27
N LEU A 319 24.91 31.91 19.95
CA LEU A 319 26.17 31.78 20.66
C LEU A 319 26.01 32.32 22.08
N GLY A 320 26.22 31.47 23.06
CA GLY A 320 26.16 31.83 24.49
C GLY A 320 27.45 32.51 24.99
N ASN A 321 27.32 33.21 26.09
CA ASN A 321 28.46 33.75 26.82
C ASN A 321 28.81 32.80 27.98
N ASN A 322 30.01 32.28 28.01
CA ASN A 322 30.50 31.35 29.01
C ASN A 322 30.61 31.99 30.43
N TYR A 323 30.44 33.29 30.55
CA TYR A 323 30.49 34.02 31.81
C TYR A 323 29.09 34.41 32.36
N PHE A 324 28.02 33.85 31.82
CA PHE A 324 26.69 34.09 32.35
C PHE A 324 26.52 33.38 33.68
N CYS A 325 26.13 34.09 34.72
CA CYS A 325 25.92 33.53 36.06
C CYS A 325 24.90 34.33 36.87
N GLY A 326 24.33 33.72 37.87
CA GLY A 326 23.52 34.37 38.91
C GLY A 326 22.10 34.78 38.52
N ARG A 327 21.51 34.13 37.48
CA ARG A 327 20.13 34.38 37.02
C ARG A 327 19.28 33.11 36.91
N ASP A 328 19.57 32.14 37.80
CA ASP A 328 18.90 30.84 37.79
C ASP A 328 17.40 30.98 38.15
N ILE A 329 17.06 31.92 39.04
CA ILE A 329 15.67 32.17 39.42
C ILE A 329 14.87 32.72 38.26
N GLU A 330 15.39 33.71 37.55
CA GLU A 330 14.71 34.30 36.38
C GLU A 330 14.57 33.28 35.25
N LEU A 331 15.54 32.39 35.04
CA LEU A 331 15.43 31.31 34.10
C LEU A 331 14.30 30.33 34.41
N GLN A 332 14.16 29.98 35.70
CA GLN A 332 13.07 29.13 36.19
C GLN A 332 11.70 29.82 36.06
N GLU A 333 11.62 31.12 36.37
CA GLU A 333 10.40 31.90 36.22
C GLU A 333 9.97 32.00 34.73
N ILE A 334 10.91 32.27 33.80
CA ILE A 334 10.66 32.27 32.37
C ILE A 334 10.15 30.92 31.92
N HIS A 335 10.78 29.84 32.37
CA HIS A 335 10.39 28.48 32.04
C HIS A 335 8.97 28.16 32.53
N ALA A 336 8.65 28.46 33.82
CA ALA A 336 7.33 28.24 34.36
C ALA A 336 6.23 29.05 33.61
N LEU A 337 6.52 30.27 33.24
CA LEU A 337 5.61 31.12 32.47
C LEU A 337 5.39 30.56 31.05
N LEU A 338 6.41 30.13 30.33
CA LEU A 338 6.32 29.58 28.98
C LEU A 338 5.66 28.20 28.94
N GLN A 339 5.57 27.48 30.05
CA GLN A 339 4.74 26.27 30.16
C GLN A 339 3.23 26.57 30.18
N GLN A 340 2.84 27.79 30.57
CA GLN A 340 1.45 28.20 30.72
C GLN A 340 1.01 29.14 29.60
N GLU A 341 1.91 29.99 29.14
CA GLU A 341 1.65 31.07 28.21
C GLU A 341 2.31 30.81 26.86
N LYS A 342 1.65 31.21 25.78
CA LYS A 342 2.17 31.09 24.40
C LYS A 342 3.16 32.19 24.02
N PHE A 343 3.22 33.24 24.79
CA PHE A 343 4.01 34.44 24.48
C PHE A 343 4.50 35.06 25.77
N LEU A 344 5.80 35.43 25.80
CA LEU A 344 6.44 36.15 26.91
C LEU A 344 7.26 37.31 26.39
N LEU A 345 7.06 38.48 26.97
CA LEU A 345 7.82 39.66 26.64
C LEU A 345 8.79 40.01 27.78
N LEU A 346 10.10 39.96 27.48
CA LEU A 346 11.15 40.41 28.40
C LEU A 346 11.38 41.92 28.21
N HIS A 347 11.08 42.71 29.22
CA HIS A 347 11.34 44.13 29.25
C HIS A 347 12.25 44.58 30.34
N GLY A 348 12.88 45.72 30.24
CA GLY A 348 13.79 46.30 31.27
C GLY A 348 14.77 47.28 30.65
N VAL A 349 15.61 47.88 31.50
CA VAL A 349 16.61 48.92 31.13
C VAL A 349 17.63 48.41 30.10
N GLY A 350 18.13 49.27 29.28
CA GLY A 350 19.22 48.93 28.36
C GLY A 350 20.44 48.39 29.08
N GLY A 351 21.08 47.34 28.56
CA GLY A 351 22.27 46.76 29.17
C GLY A 351 22.06 45.79 30.32
N ILE A 352 20.81 45.59 30.83
CA ILE A 352 20.54 44.68 31.99
C ILE A 352 20.73 43.17 31.66
N GLY A 353 21.02 42.82 30.41
CA GLY A 353 21.30 41.46 30.00
C GLY A 353 20.08 40.65 29.52
N LYS A 354 18.97 41.29 29.07
CA LYS A 354 17.78 40.60 28.56
C LYS A 354 18.10 39.61 27.42
N THR A 355 18.90 40.06 26.47
CA THR A 355 19.30 39.22 25.34
C THR A 355 20.17 38.04 25.77
N GLU A 356 21.08 38.24 26.73
CA GLU A 356 21.89 37.14 27.27
C GLU A 356 21.05 36.17 28.08
N LEU A 357 20.07 36.66 28.85
CA LEU A 357 19.10 35.83 29.54
C LEU A 357 18.28 34.94 28.58
N ALA A 358 17.76 35.53 27.48
CA ALA A 358 17.03 34.80 26.46
C ALA A 358 17.90 33.75 25.75
N LYS A 359 19.15 34.12 25.44
CA LYS A 359 20.12 33.17 24.84
C LYS A 359 20.41 32.01 25.78
N HIS A 360 20.64 32.32 27.06
CA HIS A 360 20.94 31.28 28.06
C HIS A 360 19.74 30.37 28.28
N TYR A 361 18.53 30.93 28.33
CA TYR A 361 17.29 30.17 28.36
C TYR A 361 17.20 29.19 27.16
N ALA A 362 17.40 29.70 25.93
CA ALA A 362 17.40 28.89 24.72
C ALA A 362 18.36 27.69 24.79
N MET A 363 19.55 27.92 25.34
CA MET A 363 20.57 26.86 25.44
C MET A 363 20.26 25.86 26.57
N THR A 364 19.75 26.33 27.69
CA THR A 364 19.48 25.50 28.88
C THR A 364 18.30 24.54 28.63
N TYR A 365 17.25 25.01 27.98
CA TYR A 365 16.01 24.26 27.78
C TYR A 365 15.81 23.75 26.34
N ALA A 366 16.85 23.79 25.49
CA ALA A 366 16.74 23.39 24.09
C ALA A 366 16.17 21.99 23.88
N GLU A 367 16.53 21.03 24.73
CA GLU A 367 16.11 19.63 24.62
C GLU A 367 14.63 19.40 24.92
N GLU A 368 13.97 20.37 25.55
CA GLU A 368 12.54 20.28 25.84
C GLU A 368 11.65 20.70 24.67
N TYR A 369 12.24 21.27 23.63
CA TYR A 369 11.56 21.78 22.43
C TYR A 369 11.91 20.94 21.21
N ASP A 370 10.95 20.78 20.29
CA ASP A 370 11.18 20.14 18.99
C ASP A 370 12.08 21.01 18.08
N ALA A 371 11.98 22.33 18.23
CA ALA A 371 12.93 23.29 17.64
C ALA A 371 13.00 24.59 18.45
N VAL A 372 14.19 25.15 18.54
CA VAL A 372 14.45 26.46 19.13
C VAL A 372 15.11 27.36 18.09
N VAL A 373 14.47 28.50 17.79
CA VAL A 373 15.00 29.46 16.83
C VAL A 373 15.24 30.81 17.49
N PHE A 374 16.51 31.17 17.61
CA PHE A 374 16.88 32.52 18.05
C PHE A 374 16.98 33.44 16.83
N VAL A 375 16.03 34.40 16.78
CA VAL A 375 15.83 35.29 15.63
C VAL A 375 16.29 36.69 15.99
N ARG A 376 17.07 37.31 15.14
CA ARG A 376 17.42 38.73 15.27
C ARG A 376 16.36 39.55 14.58
N PHE A 377 15.69 40.45 15.30
CA PHE A 377 14.83 41.43 14.68
C PHE A 377 15.64 42.31 13.70
N LEU A 378 15.13 42.43 12.49
CA LEU A 378 15.65 43.36 11.47
C LEU A 378 14.92 44.70 11.57
N ASP A 379 14.55 45.30 10.44
CA ASP A 379 13.81 46.57 10.37
C ASP A 379 12.29 46.41 10.49
N SER A 380 11.78 45.20 10.15
CA SER A 380 10.36 44.84 10.29
C SER A 380 10.20 43.34 10.62
N ILE A 381 8.99 42.96 11.05
CA ILE A 381 8.63 41.54 11.28
C ILE A 381 8.64 40.80 9.96
N GLU A 382 8.12 41.41 8.90
CA GLU A 382 8.06 40.85 7.57
C GLU A 382 9.46 40.50 7.06
N ASN A 383 10.39 41.46 7.10
CA ASN A 383 11.78 41.27 6.66
C ASN A 383 12.53 40.25 7.54
N THR A 384 12.20 40.22 8.82
CA THR A 384 12.72 39.22 9.76
C THR A 384 12.33 37.82 9.36
N ILE A 385 11.04 37.57 9.01
CA ILE A 385 10.51 36.29 8.57
C ILE A 385 11.00 35.96 7.15
N LEU A 386 11.09 36.92 6.25
CA LEU A 386 11.58 36.72 4.87
C LEU A 386 13.04 36.24 4.81
N SER A 387 13.86 36.62 5.78
CA SER A 387 15.26 36.20 5.82
C SER A 387 15.43 34.73 6.17
N ASP A 388 15.77 33.91 5.19
CA ASP A 388 15.95 32.45 5.37
C ASP A 388 17.13 32.13 6.29
N THR A 389 18.15 32.96 6.32
CA THR A 389 19.29 32.79 7.22
C THR A 389 18.95 33.16 8.67
N ASN A 390 18.01 34.08 8.87
CA ASN A 390 17.58 34.54 10.19
C ASN A 390 16.42 33.69 10.73
N PHE A 391 15.49 33.30 9.85
CA PHE A 391 14.33 32.49 10.15
C PHE A 391 14.30 31.22 9.27
N PRO A 392 15.06 30.17 9.61
CA PRO A 392 15.28 29.01 8.75
C PRO A 392 14.13 28.03 8.79
N ILE A 393 13.34 27.99 7.72
CA ILE A 393 12.36 26.93 7.45
C ILE A 393 12.96 26.05 6.36
N VAL A 394 13.47 24.89 6.73
CA VAL A 394 14.05 23.95 5.78
C VAL A 394 12.96 23.45 4.85
N HIS A 395 13.29 23.27 3.57
CA HIS A 395 12.36 22.91 2.49
C HIS A 395 11.22 23.94 2.23
N CYS A 396 11.44 25.19 2.61
CA CYS A 396 10.59 26.32 2.26
C CYS A 396 11.45 27.48 1.71
N THR A 397 12.05 27.26 0.56
CA THR A 397 12.88 28.27 -0.12
C THR A 397 12.07 29.07 -1.12
N ARG A 398 12.51 30.30 -1.42
CA ARG A 398 11.89 31.17 -2.41
C ARG A 398 11.96 30.54 -3.80
N SER A 399 10.86 30.59 -4.53
CA SER A 399 10.81 30.15 -5.93
C SER A 399 11.30 31.28 -6.87
N ASP A 400 11.81 30.89 -8.03
CA ASP A 400 12.26 31.86 -9.03
C ASP A 400 11.09 32.77 -9.46
N GLY A 401 11.31 34.09 -9.36
CA GLY A 401 10.32 35.10 -9.70
C GLY A 401 9.21 35.33 -8.67
N GLU A 402 9.25 34.67 -7.52
CA GLU A 402 8.26 34.87 -6.45
C GLU A 402 8.47 36.24 -5.76
N SER A 403 7.39 37.03 -5.62
CA SER A 403 7.42 38.30 -4.92
C SER A 403 7.59 38.13 -3.41
N ASP A 404 8.11 39.18 -2.72
CA ASP A 404 8.27 39.17 -1.26
C ASP A 404 6.94 38.90 -0.56
N ALA A 405 5.85 39.52 -1.01
CA ALA A 405 4.54 39.32 -0.43
C ALA A 405 4.03 37.86 -0.57
N ALA A 406 4.21 37.26 -1.74
CA ALA A 406 3.80 35.87 -1.98
C ALA A 406 4.65 34.90 -1.16
N TYR A 407 5.96 35.13 -1.10
CA TYR A 407 6.88 34.29 -0.31
C TYR A 407 6.58 34.40 1.18
N LEU A 408 6.32 35.61 1.70
CA LEU A 408 5.94 35.83 3.10
C LEU A 408 4.65 35.08 3.45
N GLU A 409 3.63 35.20 2.62
CA GLU A 409 2.36 34.52 2.84
C GLU A 409 2.54 33.00 2.88
N ARG A 410 3.31 32.44 1.94
CA ARG A 410 3.63 31.03 1.91
C ARG A 410 4.43 30.58 3.14
N LYS A 411 5.44 31.34 3.58
CA LYS A 411 6.18 31.07 4.83
C LYS A 411 5.27 31.08 6.05
N LEU A 412 4.35 32.02 6.14
CA LEU A 412 3.39 32.10 7.24
C LEU A 412 2.40 30.92 7.23
N GLN A 413 1.94 30.48 6.06
CA GLN A 413 1.11 29.27 5.94
C GLN A 413 1.86 28.03 6.39
N VAL A 414 3.12 27.86 5.97
CA VAL A 414 3.98 26.76 6.40
C VAL A 414 4.19 26.81 7.91
N LEU A 415 4.50 27.95 8.50
CA LEU A 415 4.67 28.11 9.94
C LEU A 415 3.43 27.67 10.72
N ARG A 416 2.23 28.06 10.27
CA ARG A 416 0.96 27.64 10.90
C ARG A 416 0.75 26.13 10.88
N GLN A 417 1.33 25.45 9.89
CA GLN A 417 1.22 23.98 9.76
C GLN A 417 2.27 23.22 10.59
N ILE A 418 3.50 23.75 10.68
CA ILE A 418 4.61 23.05 11.33
C ILE A 418 4.80 23.42 12.81
N CYS A 419 4.44 24.65 13.21
CA CYS A 419 4.63 25.10 14.59
C CYS A 419 3.66 24.42 15.55
N THR A 420 4.19 23.84 16.60
CA THR A 420 3.47 23.25 17.71
C THR A 420 3.83 24.00 18.99
N PRO A 421 3.16 23.78 20.13
CA PRO A 421 3.57 24.36 21.43
C PRO A 421 4.99 23.98 21.85
N ARG A 422 5.60 23.01 21.19
CA ARG A 422 6.99 22.59 21.43
C ARG A 422 8.02 23.28 20.52
N HIS A 423 7.63 24.35 19.83
CA HIS A 423 8.56 25.19 19.06
C HIS A 423 8.74 26.52 19.77
N LEU A 424 9.98 26.87 20.06
CA LEU A 424 10.36 28.12 20.73
C LEU A 424 11.00 29.07 19.72
N ILE A 425 10.44 30.26 19.57
CA ILE A 425 10.99 31.36 18.77
C ILE A 425 11.30 32.52 19.69
N LEU A 426 12.57 32.94 19.71
CA LEU A 426 13.11 33.98 20.60
C LEU A 426 13.65 35.13 19.79
#